data_c75b2157d6f3b694e6209645da7abb18
#
_entry.id   c75b2157d6f3b694e6209645da7abb18
#
_cell.length_a   1.000
_cell.length_b   1.000
_cell.length_c   1.000
_cell.angle_alpha   90.00
_cell.angle_beta   90.00
_cell.angle_gamma   90.00
#
_symmetry.space_group_name_H-M   'P 1'
#
loop_
_entity.id
_entity.type
_entity.pdbx_description
1 polymer ?
#
loop_
_entity_poly.entity_id
_entity_poly.type
_entity_poly.pdbx_seq_one_letter_code
_entity_poly.pdbx_strand_id
1 'polypeptide(L)'
;MAGTLEVTEELCWMPAGWVFDTVLERMAAVLQTQEPALAARLRAARTEANGGYLDLRDVDLETWVLLVSAAERAYSRLRREGGHGYAGPAFYEGLLTQFHQLRDMLQAGRTACLQKR
;
A
#
# COMPACT_ATOMS: atom_id res chain seq x y z
N MET A 1 5.04 -8.75 -14.22
CA MET A 1 4.22 -9.34 -13.13
C MET A 1 3.37 -8.29 -12.49
N ALA A 2 2.14 -8.62 -12.15
CA ALA A 2 1.25 -7.74 -11.41
C ALA A 2 1.27 -8.12 -9.93
N GLY A 3 1.00 -7.15 -9.05
CA GLY A 3 0.81 -7.40 -7.64
C GLY A 3 -0.68 -7.43 -7.31
N THR A 4 -1.06 -8.12 -6.26
CA THR A 4 -2.45 -8.23 -5.81
C THR A 4 -2.53 -7.98 -4.30
N LEU A 5 -3.35 -7.00 -3.92
CA LEU A 5 -3.61 -6.70 -2.52
C LEU A 5 -5.12 -6.80 -2.29
N GLU A 6 -5.53 -7.77 -1.49
CA GLU A 6 -6.94 -7.93 -1.15
C GLU A 6 -7.28 -7.10 0.08
N VAL A 7 -8.14 -6.10 -0.12
CA VAL A 7 -8.51 -5.14 0.92
C VAL A 7 -9.76 -5.63 1.66
N THR A 8 -10.84 -5.90 0.91
CA THR A 8 -12.07 -6.51 1.43
C THR A 8 -12.51 -7.58 0.45
N GLU A 9 -13.62 -8.26 0.76
CA GLU A 9 -14.18 -9.26 -0.18
C GLU A 9 -14.56 -8.62 -1.51
N GLU A 10 -14.81 -7.32 -1.54
CA GLU A 10 -15.26 -6.60 -2.73
C GLU A 10 -14.20 -5.70 -3.33
N LEU A 11 -13.11 -5.41 -2.60
CA LEU A 11 -12.08 -4.49 -3.05
C LEU A 11 -10.73 -5.19 -3.16
N CYS A 12 -10.16 -5.13 -4.35
CA CYS A 12 -8.87 -5.72 -4.65
C CYS A 12 -8.05 -4.73 -5.47
N TRP A 13 -6.81 -4.46 -5.03
CA TRP A 13 -5.90 -3.54 -5.72
C TRP A 13 -4.89 -4.37 -6.51
N MET A 14 -4.86 -4.19 -7.83
CA MET A 14 -4.03 -4.99 -8.73
C MET A 14 -3.20 -4.10 -9.66
N PRO A 15 -2.19 -3.42 -9.13
CA PRO A 15 -1.31 -2.59 -9.95
C PRO A 15 -0.24 -3.41 -10.67
N ALA A 16 0.51 -2.75 -11.55
CA ALA A 16 1.74 -3.32 -12.09
C ALA A 16 2.69 -3.71 -10.95
N GLY A 17 3.50 -4.74 -11.16
CA GLY A 17 4.36 -5.27 -10.10
C GLY A 17 5.32 -4.24 -9.51
N TRP A 18 5.90 -3.38 -10.36
CA TRP A 18 6.83 -2.36 -9.86
C TRP A 18 6.11 -1.29 -9.01
N VAL A 19 4.84 -0.99 -9.32
CA VAL A 19 4.03 -0.08 -8.50
C VAL A 19 3.73 -0.72 -7.15
N PHE A 20 3.31 -1.99 -7.18
CA PHE A 20 3.05 -2.76 -5.97
C PHE A 20 4.25 -2.74 -5.03
N ASP A 21 5.43 -3.09 -5.57
CA ASP A 21 6.65 -3.15 -4.77
C ASP A 21 7.06 -1.78 -4.23
N THR A 22 6.97 -0.74 -5.06
CA THR A 22 7.32 0.63 -4.66
C THR A 22 6.41 1.12 -3.54
N VAL A 23 5.11 0.94 -3.68
CA VAL A 23 4.14 1.41 -2.69
C VAL A 23 4.31 0.68 -1.36
N LEU A 24 4.44 -0.65 -1.39
CA LEU A 24 4.62 -1.41 -0.15
C LEU A 24 5.94 -1.05 0.55
N GLU A 25 7.02 -0.85 -0.22
CA GLU A 25 8.30 -0.43 0.38
C GLU A 25 8.20 0.96 1.01
N ARG A 26 7.52 1.89 0.36
CA ARG A 26 7.31 3.24 0.90
C ARG A 26 6.50 3.22 2.19
N MET A 27 5.45 2.41 2.24
CA MET A 27 4.63 2.25 3.45
C MET A 27 5.44 1.58 4.56
N ALA A 28 6.20 0.54 4.22
CA ALA A 28 7.04 -0.16 5.19
C ALA A 28 8.09 0.78 5.80
N ALA A 29 8.68 1.66 5.00
CA ALA A 29 9.66 2.62 5.48
C ALA A 29 9.04 3.57 6.52
N VAL A 30 7.78 3.98 6.32
CA VAL A 30 7.07 4.82 7.31
C VAL A 30 6.87 4.06 8.62
N LEU A 31 6.57 2.76 8.55
CA LEU A 31 6.26 1.93 9.71
C LEU A 31 7.49 1.36 10.42
N GLN A 32 8.66 1.41 9.79
CA GLN A 32 9.84 0.66 10.20
C GLN A 32 10.21 0.85 11.68
N THR A 33 10.12 2.08 12.18
CA THR A 33 10.55 2.41 13.53
C THR A 33 9.51 2.02 14.59
N GLN A 34 8.23 2.28 14.31
CA GLN A 34 7.17 2.12 15.29
C GLN A 34 6.50 0.76 15.22
N GLU A 35 6.42 0.18 14.03
CA GLU A 35 5.71 -1.09 13.78
C GLU A 35 6.54 -1.99 12.87
N PRO A 36 7.71 -2.46 13.36
CA PRO A 36 8.62 -3.24 12.50
C PRO A 36 8.03 -4.56 12.01
N ALA A 37 7.14 -5.19 12.77
CA ALA A 37 6.51 -6.44 12.33
C ALA A 37 5.57 -6.21 11.13
N LEU A 38 4.80 -5.12 11.16
CA LEU A 38 3.94 -4.76 10.04
C LEU A 38 4.75 -4.35 8.82
N ALA A 39 5.83 -3.59 9.03
CA ALA A 39 6.74 -3.23 7.95
C ALA A 39 7.33 -4.48 7.29
N ALA A 40 7.74 -5.46 8.08
CA ALA A 40 8.28 -6.72 7.57
C ALA A 40 7.22 -7.50 6.79
N ARG A 41 5.97 -7.48 7.24
CA ARG A 41 4.87 -8.15 6.53
C ARG A 41 4.65 -7.52 5.14
N LEU A 42 4.68 -6.19 5.06
CA LEU A 42 4.54 -5.51 3.77
C LEU A 42 5.69 -5.84 2.83
N ARG A 43 6.92 -5.85 3.33
CA ARG A 43 8.09 -6.20 2.51
C ARG A 43 8.06 -7.64 2.05
N ALA A 44 7.57 -8.55 2.88
CA ALA A 44 7.47 -9.97 2.55
C ALA A 44 6.46 -10.24 1.44
N ALA A 45 5.51 -9.34 1.21
CA ALA A 45 4.49 -9.49 0.17
C ALA A 45 4.97 -9.08 -1.23
N ARG A 46 6.16 -8.48 -1.36
CA ARG A 46 6.66 -7.97 -2.62
C ARG A 46 6.80 -9.08 -3.67
N THR A 47 6.82 -8.68 -4.93
CA THR A 47 6.82 -9.64 -6.05
C THR A 47 7.96 -10.63 -5.99
N GLU A 48 9.14 -10.20 -5.53
CA GLU A 48 10.32 -11.06 -5.42
C GLU A 48 10.23 -12.09 -4.30
N ALA A 49 9.51 -11.75 -3.22
CA ALA A 49 9.48 -12.58 -2.03
C ALA A 49 8.29 -13.52 -1.99
N ASN A 50 7.12 -13.06 -2.43
CA ASN A 50 5.87 -13.83 -2.29
C ASN A 50 4.95 -13.63 -3.51
N GLY A 51 5.53 -13.47 -4.70
CA GLY A 51 4.75 -13.33 -5.93
C GLY A 51 3.89 -12.09 -6.03
N GLY A 52 4.05 -11.13 -5.13
CA GLY A 52 3.27 -9.91 -5.15
C GLY A 52 1.84 -10.11 -4.66
N TYR A 53 1.68 -10.74 -3.50
CA TYR A 53 0.34 -10.97 -2.93
C TYR A 53 0.30 -10.57 -1.45
N LEU A 54 -0.73 -9.82 -1.08
CA LEU A 54 -0.98 -9.44 0.31
C LEU A 54 -2.49 -9.49 0.59
N ASP A 55 -2.87 -10.19 1.64
CA ASP A 55 -4.27 -10.30 2.05
C ASP A 55 -4.47 -9.53 3.37
N LEU A 56 -5.31 -8.50 3.33
CA LEU A 56 -5.61 -7.66 4.49
C LEU A 56 -7.05 -7.87 5.01
N ARG A 57 -7.76 -8.87 4.51
CA ARG A 57 -9.17 -9.03 4.85
C ARG A 57 -9.40 -9.38 6.33
N ASP A 58 -8.41 -9.99 6.97
CA ASP A 58 -8.53 -10.44 8.36
C ASP A 58 -7.80 -9.58 9.39
N VAL A 59 -7.26 -8.42 8.96
CA VAL A 59 -6.54 -7.56 9.92
C VAL A 59 -7.52 -6.83 10.83
N ASP A 60 -7.06 -6.53 12.05
CA ASP A 60 -7.88 -5.84 13.03
C ASP A 60 -7.94 -4.33 12.76
N LEU A 61 -8.81 -3.63 13.51
CA LEU A 61 -9.00 -2.20 13.33
C LEU A 61 -7.71 -1.41 13.59
N GLU A 62 -6.95 -1.81 14.59
CA GLU A 62 -5.70 -1.14 14.93
C GLU A 62 -4.72 -1.21 13.75
N THR A 63 -4.62 -2.36 13.11
CA THR A 63 -3.79 -2.54 11.91
C THR A 63 -4.31 -1.69 10.75
N TRP A 64 -5.63 -1.61 10.55
CA TRP A 64 -6.22 -0.75 9.53
C TRP A 64 -5.84 0.71 9.73
N VAL A 65 -5.90 1.20 10.96
CA VAL A 65 -5.52 2.58 11.28
C VAL A 65 -4.06 2.84 10.92
N LEU A 66 -3.17 1.90 11.25
CA LEU A 66 -1.75 2.01 10.93
C LEU A 66 -1.52 2.01 9.42
N LEU A 67 -2.21 1.14 8.68
CA LEU A 67 -2.06 1.06 7.22
C LEU A 67 -2.54 2.32 6.53
N VAL A 68 -3.69 2.86 6.94
CA VAL A 68 -4.22 4.11 6.38
C VAL A 68 -3.25 5.26 6.63
N SER A 69 -2.76 5.38 7.85
CA SER A 69 -1.79 6.42 8.20
C SER A 69 -0.50 6.29 7.39
N ALA A 70 0.02 5.07 7.28
CA ALA A 70 1.25 4.83 6.52
C ALA A 70 1.07 5.18 5.05
N ALA A 71 -0.07 4.81 4.45
CA ALA A 71 -0.36 5.11 3.05
C ALA A 71 -0.42 6.62 2.81
N GLU A 72 -1.10 7.35 3.68
CA GLU A 72 -1.20 8.80 3.55
C GLU A 72 0.15 9.49 3.69
N ARG A 73 0.94 9.09 4.67
CA ARG A 73 2.26 9.67 4.90
C ARG A 73 3.23 9.33 3.77
N ALA A 74 3.22 8.09 3.30
CA ALA A 74 4.07 7.68 2.19
C ALA A 74 3.68 8.38 0.89
N TYR A 75 2.39 8.50 0.62
CA TYR A 75 1.89 9.19 -0.57
C TYR A 75 2.29 10.68 -0.54
N SER A 76 2.10 11.35 0.59
CA SER A 76 2.48 12.77 0.72
C SER A 76 3.97 12.96 0.53
N ARG A 77 4.79 12.06 1.07
CA ARG A 77 6.24 12.11 0.90
C ARG A 77 6.64 11.94 -0.56
N LEU A 78 6.02 10.97 -1.23
CA LEU A 78 6.29 10.71 -2.64
C LEU A 78 5.96 11.94 -3.51
N ARG A 79 4.84 12.60 -3.23
CA ARG A 79 4.45 13.81 -3.95
C ARG A 79 5.44 14.95 -3.73
N ARG A 80 5.97 15.11 -2.53
CA ARG A 80 6.96 16.15 -2.23
C ARG A 80 8.30 15.89 -2.89
N GLU A 81 8.68 14.63 -3.02
CA GLU A 81 9.94 14.26 -3.70
C GLU A 81 9.88 14.53 -5.20
N GLY A 82 8.71 14.46 -5.80
CA GLY A 82 8.56 14.66 -7.24
C GLY A 82 8.97 13.44 -8.05
N GLY A 83 9.00 13.63 -9.37
CA GLY A 83 9.23 12.53 -10.30
C GLY A 83 10.68 12.22 -10.62
N HIS A 84 11.62 12.72 -9.84
CA HIS A 84 13.06 12.46 -10.08
C HIS A 84 13.36 10.97 -9.88
N GLY A 85 14.12 10.42 -10.82
CA GLY A 85 14.50 9.02 -10.75
C GLY A 85 13.56 8.07 -11.44
N TYR A 86 12.42 8.55 -11.95
CA TYR A 86 11.50 7.74 -12.74
C TYR A 86 11.79 7.90 -14.23
N ALA A 87 11.51 6.85 -15.01
CA ALA A 87 11.86 6.79 -16.43
C ALA A 87 11.16 7.85 -17.29
N GLY A 88 10.10 8.48 -16.75
CA GLY A 88 9.40 9.57 -17.44
C GLY A 88 8.21 10.03 -16.62
N PRO A 89 7.61 11.19 -16.98
CA PRO A 89 6.47 11.73 -16.23
C PRO A 89 5.30 10.76 -16.16
N ALA A 90 5.06 9.99 -17.22
CA ALA A 90 3.94 9.04 -17.25
C ALA A 90 4.09 7.95 -16.19
N PHE A 91 5.31 7.47 -15.94
CA PHE A 91 5.55 6.46 -14.91
C PHE A 91 5.24 7.01 -13.51
N TYR A 92 5.71 8.21 -13.23
CA TYR A 92 5.48 8.85 -11.93
C TYR A 92 3.98 9.15 -11.72
N GLU A 93 3.31 9.69 -12.73
CA GLU A 93 1.88 9.99 -12.64
C GLU A 93 1.05 8.71 -12.48
N GLY A 94 1.43 7.65 -13.18
CA GLY A 94 0.78 6.35 -13.04
C GLY A 94 0.94 5.79 -11.63
N LEU A 95 2.14 5.91 -11.06
CA LEU A 95 2.39 5.52 -9.68
C LEU A 95 1.50 6.29 -8.71
N LEU A 96 1.44 7.61 -8.85
CA LEU A 96 0.60 8.44 -7.98
C LEU A 96 -0.88 8.07 -8.09
N THR A 97 -1.37 7.85 -9.31
CA THR A 97 -2.77 7.49 -9.54
C THR A 97 -3.11 6.16 -8.86
N GLN A 98 -2.27 5.15 -9.04
CA GLN A 98 -2.53 3.84 -8.47
C GLN A 98 -2.35 3.84 -6.95
N PHE A 99 -1.41 4.61 -6.44
CA PHE A 99 -1.24 4.77 -5.00
C PHE A 99 -2.45 5.46 -4.37
N HIS A 100 -2.98 6.48 -5.04
CA HIS A 100 -4.20 7.16 -4.60
C HIS A 100 -5.39 6.19 -4.52
N GLN A 101 -5.53 5.31 -5.51
CA GLN A 101 -6.56 4.27 -5.50
C GLN A 101 -6.42 3.37 -4.27
N LEU A 102 -5.21 2.92 -3.97
CA LEU A 102 -4.99 2.09 -2.79
C LEU A 102 -5.34 2.85 -1.50
N ARG A 103 -4.96 4.12 -1.43
CA ARG A 103 -5.27 4.95 -0.26
C ARG A 103 -6.77 5.00 0.00
N ASP A 104 -7.56 5.19 -1.05
CA ASP A 104 -9.02 5.20 -0.93
C ASP A 104 -9.57 3.84 -0.53
N MET A 105 -9.03 2.76 -1.09
CA MET A 105 -9.44 1.40 -0.74
C MET A 105 -9.13 1.07 0.71
N LEU A 106 -7.97 1.48 1.22
CA LEU A 106 -7.58 1.24 2.61
C LEU A 106 -8.52 1.97 3.56
N GLN A 107 -8.94 3.18 3.24
CA GLN A 107 -9.93 3.90 4.04
C GLN A 107 -11.27 3.18 4.03
N ALA A 108 -11.69 2.65 2.88
CA ALA A 108 -12.91 1.86 2.78
C ALA A 108 -12.80 0.57 3.61
N GLY A 109 -11.64 -0.07 3.61
CA GLY A 109 -11.39 -1.27 4.43
C GLY A 109 -11.50 -0.97 5.92
N ARG A 110 -10.92 0.15 6.37
CA ARG A 110 -11.05 0.59 7.76
C ARG A 110 -12.51 0.83 8.13
N THR A 111 -13.25 1.52 7.27
CA THR A 111 -14.67 1.81 7.50
C THR A 111 -15.48 0.51 7.60
N ALA A 112 -15.23 -0.44 6.71
CA ALA A 112 -15.91 -1.73 6.73
C ALA A 112 -15.60 -2.50 8.03
N CYS A 113 -14.36 -2.43 8.50
CA CYS A 113 -13.95 -3.07 9.76
C CYS A 113 -14.69 -2.45 10.95
N LEU A 114 -14.83 -1.12 10.97
CA LEU A 114 -15.60 -0.42 12.01
C LEU A 114 -17.06 -0.83 12.01
N GLN A 115 -17.66 -1.02 10.83
CA GLN A 115 -19.07 -1.39 10.72
C GLN A 115 -19.37 -2.80 11.19
N LYS A 116 -18.37 -3.68 11.19
CA LYS A 116 -18.52 -5.06 11.67
C LYS A 116 -18.54 -5.17 13.19
N ARG A 117 -18.23 -4.09 13.89
CA ARG A 117 -18.30 -4.03 15.34
C ARG A 117 -19.71 -3.62 15.76
#